data_e09644dbf24a8ee6eda4779646ebb001
#
_entry.id   e09644dbf24a8ee6eda4779646ebb001
#
_cell.length_a   1.000
_cell.length_b   1.000
_cell.length_c   1.000
_cell.angle_alpha   90.00
_cell.angle_beta   90.00
_cell.angle_gamma   90.00
#
_symmetry.space_group_name_H-M   'P 1'
#
loop_
_entity.id
_entity.type
_entity.pdbx_description
1 polymer ?
#
loop_
_entity_poly.entity_id
_entity_poly.type
_entity_poly.pdbx_seq_one_letter_code
_entity_poly.pdbx_strand_id
1 'polypeptide(L)'
;TEGIRTDARVCNLSYLQTDWYIDQMKRPAYDSPAVPIHWSRLQYVAGTREGTSVRPGTLEQVMEYYKDDPETLRQMVGDNPYELKNIIDHWVLNPNPDLRIIPTDSVVVTIDKEAVKRSGVMIAADSIPDVMYINLKGKRAVYKSEMMMYEMLAQCNWERPMYIAITVGKDNYANLGDYFVREGLADRITPFNTKKSGRTVDTEKMYDNMMNRFRYGGLDNPNFYLDETVSRMCYTHRRMFAQLATQLMAEGKTDKANKLVHKAEQALPPTTLPHSFAGGSLDLARVWAQLGDKKQSEAIALPVAQTACEYVEWYMSMPDRMLVREEQDCMYYLYQLHRSAEVLQAAGSV
;
A
#
# COMPACT_ATOMS: atom_id res chain seq x y z
N THR A 1 12.47 21.92 7.30
CA THR A 1 11.36 21.02 7.66
C THR A 1 10.03 21.34 6.98
N GLU A 2 10.06 22.08 5.90
CA GLU A 2 8.86 22.30 5.08
C GLU A 2 8.35 20.96 4.56
N GLY A 3 7.04 20.71 4.72
CA GLY A 3 6.37 19.49 4.24
C GLY A 3 6.23 18.36 5.26
N ILE A 4 6.70 18.51 6.50
CA ILE A 4 6.42 17.56 7.57
C ILE A 4 5.07 17.90 8.21
N ARG A 5 4.14 16.92 8.17
CA ARG A 5 2.87 17.03 8.88
C ARG A 5 3.06 16.73 10.35
N THR A 6 2.65 17.65 11.21
CA THR A 6 2.70 17.49 12.67
C THR A 6 1.47 16.78 13.23
N ASP A 7 0.38 16.75 12.46
CA ASP A 7 -0.90 16.12 12.79
C ASP A 7 -0.99 14.63 12.39
N ALA A 8 0.03 14.08 11.72
CA ALA A 8 0.08 12.70 11.31
C ALA A 8 1.09 11.91 12.18
N ARG A 9 0.74 10.65 12.50
CA ARG A 9 1.60 9.72 13.22
C ARG A 9 2.17 8.67 12.30
N VAL A 10 3.49 8.64 12.16
CA VAL A 10 4.17 7.55 11.44
C VAL A 10 4.39 6.39 12.39
N CYS A 11 3.89 5.20 12.01
CA CYS A 11 4.06 3.96 12.75
C CYS A 11 4.98 3.02 11.96
N ASN A 12 6.17 2.76 12.49
CA ASN A 12 7.08 1.79 11.91
C ASN A 12 6.63 0.36 12.26
N LEU A 13 6.29 -0.44 11.26
CA LEU A 13 5.74 -1.79 11.45
C LEU A 13 6.70 -2.72 12.19
N SER A 14 7.99 -2.67 11.89
CA SER A 14 8.99 -3.51 12.56
C SER A 14 9.11 -3.18 14.04
N TYR A 15 9.00 -1.90 14.41
CA TYR A 15 9.08 -1.47 15.81
C TYR A 15 7.78 -1.70 16.59
N LEU A 16 6.63 -1.90 15.92
CA LEU A 16 5.39 -2.30 16.60
C LEU A 16 5.47 -3.68 17.28
N GLN A 17 6.56 -4.40 17.13
CA GLN A 17 6.84 -5.61 17.89
C GLN A 17 7.49 -5.33 19.26
N THR A 18 7.97 -4.10 19.49
CA THR A 18 8.71 -3.72 20.70
C THR A 18 7.84 -2.90 21.65
N ASP A 19 7.97 -3.18 22.95
CA ASP A 19 7.19 -2.51 24.00
C ASP A 19 7.48 -1.01 24.09
N TRP A 20 8.76 -0.61 24.05
CA TRP A 20 9.15 0.80 24.12
C TRP A 20 8.52 1.64 23.00
N TYR A 21 8.41 1.08 21.80
CA TYR A 21 7.83 1.79 20.67
C TYR A 21 6.29 1.88 20.78
N ILE A 22 5.63 0.81 21.24
CA ILE A 22 4.20 0.84 21.55
C ILE A 22 3.92 1.89 22.64
N ASP A 23 4.71 1.93 23.71
CA ASP A 23 4.62 2.99 24.74
C ASP A 23 4.72 4.39 24.14
N GLN A 24 5.62 4.59 23.19
CA GLN A 24 5.78 5.85 22.48
C GLN A 24 4.55 6.19 21.61
N MET A 25 3.99 5.19 20.91
CA MET A 25 2.79 5.40 20.08
C MET A 25 1.55 5.75 20.93
N LYS A 26 1.45 5.26 22.15
CA LYS A 26 0.37 5.54 23.10
C LYS A 26 0.45 6.95 23.73
N ARG A 27 1.41 7.74 23.36
CA ARG A 27 1.55 9.14 23.79
C ARG A 27 1.28 10.09 22.62
N PRO A 28 0.65 11.25 22.85
CA PRO A 28 0.55 12.26 21.80
C PRO A 28 1.96 12.76 21.42
N ALA A 29 2.11 13.20 20.17
CA ALA A 29 3.34 13.82 19.70
C ALA A 29 3.02 14.91 18.68
N TYR A 30 3.60 16.09 18.87
CA TYR A 30 3.27 17.28 18.11
C TYR A 30 1.74 17.55 18.19
N ASP A 31 1.10 17.80 17.05
CA ASP A 31 -0.35 18.03 16.97
C ASP A 31 -1.14 16.71 16.75
N SER A 32 -0.44 15.56 16.78
CA SER A 32 -1.04 14.26 16.59
C SER A 32 -1.43 13.62 17.93
N PRO A 33 -2.69 13.22 18.13
CA PRO A 33 -3.11 12.47 19.31
C PRO A 33 -2.42 11.11 19.39
N ALA A 34 -2.49 10.48 20.56
CA ALA A 34 -2.03 9.11 20.75
C ALA A 34 -2.63 8.17 19.70
N VAL A 35 -1.86 7.15 19.31
CA VAL A 35 -2.38 6.05 18.49
C VAL A 35 -3.35 5.24 19.36
N PRO A 36 -4.53 4.85 18.85
CA PRO A 36 -5.55 4.17 19.61
C PRO A 36 -5.18 2.69 19.84
N ILE A 37 -4.33 2.44 20.83
CA ILE A 37 -3.93 1.11 21.30
C ILE A 37 -4.38 1.00 22.76
N HIS A 38 -5.40 0.18 23.04
CA HIS A 38 -5.98 0.02 24.36
C HIS A 38 -5.28 -1.04 25.22
N TRP A 39 -4.48 -1.90 24.63
CA TRP A 39 -3.73 -2.92 25.37
C TRP A 39 -2.94 -2.30 26.52
N SER A 40 -3.02 -2.92 27.69
CA SER A 40 -2.19 -2.59 28.84
C SER A 40 -0.71 -2.97 28.55
N ARG A 41 0.22 -2.33 29.28
CA ARG A 41 1.64 -2.65 29.10
C ARG A 41 1.96 -4.13 29.34
N LEU A 42 1.31 -4.76 30.30
CA LEU A 42 1.49 -6.18 30.60
C LEU A 42 1.08 -7.11 29.45
N GLN A 43 0.20 -6.64 28.55
CA GLN A 43 -0.28 -7.42 27.42
C GLN A 43 0.65 -7.38 26.20
N TYR A 44 1.54 -6.39 26.09
CA TYR A 44 2.46 -6.25 24.95
C TYR A 44 3.95 -6.18 25.32
N VAL A 45 4.32 -6.23 26.59
CA VAL A 45 5.73 -6.22 27.00
C VAL A 45 6.50 -7.36 26.34
N ALA A 46 7.81 -7.19 26.17
CA ALA A 46 8.66 -8.17 25.52
C ALA A 46 8.52 -9.58 26.16
N GLY A 47 8.48 -10.60 25.32
CA GLY A 47 8.33 -11.99 25.74
C GLY A 47 6.92 -12.43 26.11
N THR A 48 5.96 -11.51 26.24
CA THR A 48 4.57 -11.90 26.61
C THR A 48 3.74 -12.36 25.43
N ARG A 49 4.02 -11.81 24.21
CA ARG A 49 3.23 -12.17 23.04
C ARG A 49 3.96 -11.85 21.74
N GLU A 50 4.57 -12.85 21.13
CA GLU A 50 5.20 -12.72 19.83
C GLU A 50 4.21 -12.89 18.69
N GLY A 51 3.26 -13.82 18.83
CA GLY A 51 2.22 -14.09 17.87
C GLY A 51 1.02 -14.80 18.51
N THR A 52 -0.09 -14.85 17.76
CA THR A 52 -1.32 -15.53 18.18
C THR A 52 -1.73 -16.49 17.07
N SER A 53 -1.92 -17.78 17.40
CA SER A 53 -2.28 -18.81 16.44
C SER A 53 -3.69 -18.60 15.90
N VAL A 54 -3.88 -18.87 14.60
CA VAL A 54 -5.20 -18.90 13.95
C VAL A 54 -5.72 -20.33 13.98
N ARG A 55 -6.89 -20.57 14.59
CA ARG A 55 -7.52 -21.89 14.75
C ARG A 55 -9.01 -21.83 14.41
N PRO A 56 -9.39 -21.80 13.13
CA PRO A 56 -10.76 -21.51 12.68
C PRO A 56 -11.84 -22.41 13.28
N GLY A 57 -11.58 -23.69 13.40
CA GLY A 57 -12.57 -24.64 13.94
C GLY A 57 -12.89 -24.48 15.43
N THR A 58 -12.06 -23.73 16.18
CA THR A 58 -12.21 -23.62 17.64
C THR A 58 -13.47 -22.85 18.04
N LEU A 59 -13.81 -21.78 17.29
CA LEU A 59 -15.03 -21.01 17.58
C LEU A 59 -16.28 -21.84 17.36
N GLU A 60 -16.35 -22.58 16.27
CA GLU A 60 -17.47 -23.49 15.97
C GLU A 60 -17.63 -24.55 17.06
N GLN A 61 -16.51 -25.12 17.54
CA GLN A 61 -16.52 -26.09 18.64
C GLN A 61 -17.04 -25.48 19.95
N VAL A 62 -16.61 -24.26 20.29
CA VAL A 62 -17.07 -23.56 21.49
C VAL A 62 -18.55 -23.21 21.37
N MET A 63 -18.99 -22.70 20.22
CA MET A 63 -20.41 -22.37 19.98
C MET A 63 -21.30 -23.62 20.06
N GLU A 64 -20.86 -24.74 19.48
CA GLU A 64 -21.61 -25.99 19.56
C GLU A 64 -21.68 -26.54 21.00
N TYR A 65 -20.58 -26.45 21.75
CA TYR A 65 -20.52 -26.91 23.13
C TYR A 65 -21.46 -26.13 24.06
N TYR A 66 -21.55 -24.82 23.88
CA TYR A 66 -22.36 -23.91 24.70
C TYR A 66 -23.69 -23.51 24.05
N LYS A 67 -24.16 -24.22 23.02
CA LYS A 67 -25.40 -23.85 22.29
C LYS A 67 -26.64 -23.80 23.21
N ASP A 68 -26.69 -24.62 24.26
CA ASP A 68 -27.78 -24.69 25.24
C ASP A 68 -27.56 -23.74 26.45
N ASP A 69 -26.41 -23.04 26.51
CA ASP A 69 -26.06 -22.07 27.53
C ASP A 69 -25.56 -20.77 26.89
N PRO A 70 -26.45 -19.97 26.32
CA PRO A 70 -26.07 -18.76 25.57
C PRO A 70 -25.46 -17.65 26.44
N GLU A 71 -25.74 -17.64 27.75
CA GLU A 71 -25.17 -16.66 28.66
C GLU A 71 -23.68 -16.92 28.89
N THR A 72 -23.30 -18.17 29.17
CA THR A 72 -21.88 -18.55 29.27
C THR A 72 -21.16 -18.35 27.96
N LEU A 73 -21.78 -18.71 26.83
CA LEU A 73 -21.20 -18.46 25.49
C LEU A 73 -20.91 -16.96 25.29
N ARG A 74 -21.86 -16.09 25.61
CA ARG A 74 -21.72 -14.64 25.50
C ARG A 74 -20.60 -14.09 26.37
N GLN A 75 -20.49 -14.58 27.62
CA GLN A 75 -19.39 -14.19 28.51
C GLN A 75 -18.02 -14.62 27.97
N MET A 76 -17.92 -15.76 27.30
CA MET A 76 -16.68 -16.28 26.74
C MET A 76 -16.27 -15.58 25.44
N VAL A 77 -17.20 -15.31 24.53
CA VAL A 77 -16.88 -14.89 23.15
C VAL A 77 -17.44 -13.52 22.76
N GLY A 78 -18.24 -12.89 23.62
CA GLY A 78 -18.91 -11.62 23.35
C GLY A 78 -20.17 -11.76 22.48
N ASP A 79 -20.82 -10.62 22.19
CA ASP A 79 -22.11 -10.58 21.47
C ASP A 79 -21.97 -10.87 19.97
N ASN A 80 -20.81 -10.55 19.38
CA ASN A 80 -20.50 -10.81 17.97
C ASN A 80 -19.11 -11.50 17.88
N PRO A 81 -19.10 -12.85 17.97
CA PRO A 81 -17.85 -13.61 18.13
C PRO A 81 -16.90 -13.53 16.93
N TYR A 82 -17.36 -13.14 15.75
CA TYR A 82 -16.52 -13.01 14.56
C TYR A 82 -15.98 -11.59 14.38
N GLU A 83 -16.44 -10.62 15.16
CA GLU A 83 -16.06 -9.23 15.07
C GLU A 83 -14.68 -9.00 15.66
N LEU A 84 -13.83 -8.21 14.95
CA LEU A 84 -12.43 -7.98 15.28
C LEU A 84 -12.21 -7.53 16.72
N LYS A 85 -13.02 -6.58 17.20
CA LYS A 85 -12.91 -6.05 18.55
C LYS A 85 -13.19 -7.11 19.61
N ASN A 86 -14.24 -7.91 19.40
CA ASN A 86 -14.54 -9.04 20.28
C ASN A 86 -13.44 -10.11 20.25
N ILE A 87 -12.89 -10.41 19.09
CA ILE A 87 -11.76 -11.35 18.98
C ILE A 87 -10.56 -10.83 19.78
N ILE A 88 -10.25 -9.54 19.69
CA ILE A 88 -9.16 -8.94 20.47
C ILE A 88 -9.46 -9.07 21.97
N ASP A 89 -10.62 -8.61 22.42
CA ASP A 89 -10.94 -8.48 23.84
C ASP A 89 -11.17 -9.84 24.52
N HIS A 90 -11.86 -10.77 23.89
CA HIS A 90 -12.28 -12.05 24.49
C HIS A 90 -11.32 -13.21 24.23
N TRP A 91 -10.54 -13.18 23.12
CA TRP A 91 -9.62 -14.24 22.77
C TRP A 91 -8.15 -13.80 22.83
N VAL A 92 -7.75 -12.83 22.05
CA VAL A 92 -6.35 -12.43 21.98
C VAL A 92 -5.84 -11.91 23.31
N LEU A 93 -6.65 -11.14 24.03
CA LEU A 93 -6.31 -10.58 25.35
C LEU A 93 -6.85 -11.43 26.53
N ASN A 94 -7.35 -12.62 26.28
CA ASN A 94 -7.93 -13.47 27.31
C ASN A 94 -6.94 -13.72 28.46
N PRO A 95 -7.39 -13.61 29.72
CA PRO A 95 -6.57 -13.94 30.89
C PRO A 95 -6.08 -15.39 30.87
N ASN A 96 -6.92 -16.34 30.40
CA ASN A 96 -6.55 -17.76 30.23
C ASN A 96 -5.64 -17.92 29.01
N PRO A 97 -4.37 -18.34 29.16
CA PRO A 97 -3.43 -18.53 28.07
C PRO A 97 -3.91 -19.52 26.99
N ASP A 98 -4.69 -20.54 27.36
CA ASP A 98 -5.16 -21.57 26.44
C ASP A 98 -6.19 -21.04 25.43
N LEU A 99 -6.86 -19.93 25.77
CA LEU A 99 -7.82 -19.24 24.91
C LEU A 99 -7.21 -18.09 24.10
N ARG A 100 -5.89 -17.87 24.20
CA ARG A 100 -5.21 -16.77 23.45
C ARG A 100 -4.94 -17.15 22.01
N ILE A 101 -5.99 -17.28 21.24
CA ILE A 101 -5.98 -17.64 19.83
C ILE A 101 -6.86 -16.68 19.02
N ILE A 102 -6.79 -16.77 17.69
CA ILE A 102 -7.77 -16.18 16.78
C ILE A 102 -8.65 -17.32 16.30
N PRO A 103 -9.94 -17.37 16.74
CA PRO A 103 -10.79 -18.55 16.58
C PRO A 103 -11.50 -18.63 15.22
N THR A 104 -11.07 -17.87 14.23
CA THR A 104 -11.63 -17.85 12.87
C THR A 104 -10.58 -17.43 11.85
N ASP A 105 -10.70 -17.89 10.61
CA ASP A 105 -9.91 -17.41 9.47
C ASP A 105 -10.62 -16.30 8.66
N SER A 106 -11.82 -15.89 9.06
CA SER A 106 -12.60 -14.81 8.45
C SER A 106 -13.09 -13.85 9.53
N VAL A 107 -12.26 -12.84 9.80
CA VAL A 107 -12.55 -11.83 10.83
C VAL A 107 -13.44 -10.75 10.24
N VAL A 108 -14.50 -10.39 10.95
CA VAL A 108 -15.44 -9.33 10.57
C VAL A 108 -15.03 -8.01 11.21
N VAL A 109 -15.09 -6.92 10.45
CA VAL A 109 -14.96 -5.55 10.96
C VAL A 109 -16.24 -4.81 10.64
N THR A 110 -16.98 -4.43 11.65
CA THR A 110 -18.23 -3.66 11.53
C THR A 110 -17.91 -2.23 11.09
N ILE A 111 -18.69 -1.70 10.15
CA ILE A 111 -18.45 -0.38 9.55
C ILE A 111 -19.45 0.63 10.12
N ASP A 112 -18.94 1.68 10.76
CA ASP A 112 -19.70 2.88 11.07
C ASP A 112 -19.81 3.72 9.77
N LYS A 113 -20.96 3.60 9.09
CA LYS A 113 -21.21 4.28 7.81
C LYS A 113 -21.17 5.79 7.94
N GLU A 114 -21.60 6.36 9.06
CA GLU A 114 -21.61 7.79 9.27
C GLU A 114 -20.18 8.31 9.52
N ALA A 115 -19.37 7.58 10.26
CA ALA A 115 -17.96 7.91 10.42
C ALA A 115 -17.20 7.83 9.07
N VAL A 116 -17.46 6.80 8.25
CA VAL A 116 -16.90 6.69 6.89
C VAL A 116 -17.28 7.89 6.02
N LYS A 117 -18.55 8.32 6.04
CA LYS A 117 -18.98 9.52 5.29
C LYS A 117 -18.21 10.78 5.73
N ARG A 118 -18.07 10.98 7.05
CA ARG A 118 -17.32 12.13 7.59
C ARG A 118 -15.84 12.10 7.29
N SER A 119 -15.28 10.91 7.11
CA SER A 119 -13.83 10.71 6.92
C SER A 119 -13.28 11.21 5.58
N GLY A 120 -14.14 11.56 4.63
CA GLY A 120 -13.73 11.99 3.29
C GLY A 120 -13.02 10.91 2.47
N VAL A 121 -13.26 9.62 2.77
CA VAL A 121 -12.81 8.52 1.93
C VAL A 121 -13.66 8.48 0.65
N MET A 122 -13.06 8.05 -0.47
CA MET A 122 -13.79 7.81 -1.70
C MET A 122 -14.93 6.82 -1.44
N ILE A 123 -16.16 7.23 -1.71
CA ILE A 123 -17.36 6.41 -1.61
C ILE A 123 -17.69 5.94 -3.02
N ALA A 124 -17.76 4.62 -3.23
CA ALA A 124 -18.34 4.07 -4.45
C ALA A 124 -19.83 4.43 -4.51
N ALA A 125 -20.35 4.75 -5.70
CA ALA A 125 -21.63 5.46 -5.91
C ALA A 125 -22.85 4.86 -5.16
N ASP A 126 -22.81 3.57 -4.76
CA ASP A 126 -24.04 2.89 -4.39
C ASP A 126 -24.15 2.40 -2.94
N SER A 127 -23.08 2.16 -2.19
CA SER A 127 -23.22 1.81 -0.77
C SER A 127 -21.90 1.68 0.00
N ILE A 128 -21.87 2.22 1.20
CA ILE A 128 -20.88 1.86 2.20
C ILE A 128 -21.28 0.48 2.74
N PRO A 129 -20.41 -0.53 2.73
CA PRO A 129 -20.73 -1.86 3.23
C PRO A 129 -21.02 -1.83 4.74
N ASP A 130 -21.79 -2.79 5.23
CA ASP A 130 -22.04 -2.97 6.67
C ASP A 130 -20.83 -3.54 7.39
N VAL A 131 -20.03 -4.35 6.66
CA VAL A 131 -18.87 -5.05 7.19
C VAL A 131 -17.76 -5.17 6.13
N MET A 132 -16.52 -5.24 6.60
CA MET A 132 -15.39 -5.74 5.81
C MET A 132 -14.87 -7.04 6.43
N TYR A 133 -14.13 -7.82 5.66
CA TYR A 133 -13.60 -9.11 6.08
C TYR A 133 -12.08 -9.14 5.98
N ILE A 134 -11.40 -9.50 7.05
CA ILE A 134 -9.98 -9.82 7.05
C ILE A 134 -9.84 -11.33 6.85
N ASN A 135 -9.33 -11.73 5.69
CA ASN A 135 -9.17 -13.13 5.35
C ASN A 135 -7.81 -13.64 5.84
N LEU A 136 -7.83 -14.52 6.84
CA LEU A 136 -6.65 -15.16 7.42
C LEU A 136 -6.47 -16.61 6.94
N LYS A 137 -7.22 -17.06 5.93
CA LYS A 137 -7.15 -18.42 5.41
C LYS A 137 -5.72 -18.81 5.03
N GLY A 138 -5.26 -19.93 5.55
CA GLY A 138 -3.89 -20.42 5.36
C GLY A 138 -2.82 -19.75 6.23
N LYS A 139 -3.15 -18.70 6.98
CA LYS A 139 -2.25 -18.08 7.95
C LYS A 139 -2.20 -18.91 9.22
N ARG A 140 -1.00 -19.23 9.68
CA ARG A 140 -0.81 -20.04 10.89
C ARG A 140 -0.82 -19.20 12.17
N ALA A 141 -0.33 -17.97 12.07
CA ALA A 141 -0.27 -17.04 13.19
C ALA A 141 -0.32 -15.58 12.71
N VAL A 142 -0.79 -14.70 13.58
CA VAL A 142 -0.74 -13.25 13.43
C VAL A 142 0.31 -12.73 14.42
N TYR A 143 1.32 -12.02 13.94
CA TYR A 143 2.40 -11.48 14.75
C TYR A 143 1.98 -10.19 15.47
N LYS A 144 2.71 -9.82 16.53
CA LYS A 144 2.41 -8.64 17.36
C LYS A 144 2.24 -7.36 16.55
N SER A 145 3.09 -7.10 15.56
CA SER A 145 2.98 -5.92 14.71
C SER A 145 1.66 -5.87 13.92
N GLU A 146 1.20 -7.02 13.41
CA GLU A 146 -0.08 -7.14 12.72
C GLU A 146 -1.25 -7.01 13.70
N MET A 147 -1.13 -7.61 14.90
CA MET A 147 -2.16 -7.44 15.95
C MET A 147 -2.29 -5.98 16.37
N MET A 148 -1.18 -5.22 16.44
CA MET A 148 -1.25 -3.78 16.69
C MET A 148 -1.94 -3.01 15.55
N MET A 149 -1.75 -3.42 14.30
CA MET A 149 -2.50 -2.85 13.17
C MET A 149 -4.00 -3.16 13.29
N TYR A 150 -4.36 -4.38 13.65
CA TYR A 150 -5.75 -4.76 13.86
C TYR A 150 -6.38 -4.04 15.06
N GLU A 151 -5.65 -3.85 16.15
CA GLU A 151 -6.08 -3.03 17.26
C GLU A 151 -6.36 -1.59 16.83
N MET A 152 -5.43 -0.97 16.12
CA MET A 152 -5.63 0.37 15.58
C MET A 152 -6.85 0.45 14.67
N LEU A 153 -7.06 -0.55 13.81
CA LEU A 153 -8.22 -0.62 12.92
C LEU A 153 -9.53 -0.75 13.71
N ALA A 154 -9.56 -1.62 14.73
CA ALA A 154 -10.72 -1.83 15.59
C ALA A 154 -11.10 -0.57 16.39
N GLN A 155 -10.10 0.22 16.81
CA GLN A 155 -10.30 1.37 17.67
C GLN A 155 -10.43 2.71 16.93
N CYS A 156 -9.99 2.81 15.66
CA CYS A 156 -10.05 4.07 14.91
C CYS A 156 -11.48 4.48 14.52
N ASN A 157 -12.41 3.56 14.53
CA ASN A 157 -13.82 3.76 14.16
C ASN A 157 -14.01 4.58 12.87
N TRP A 158 -13.07 4.45 11.91
CA TRP A 158 -13.04 5.20 10.63
C TRP A 158 -12.92 6.73 10.77
N GLU A 159 -12.90 7.30 11.97
CA GLU A 159 -12.78 8.73 12.21
C GLU A 159 -11.35 9.22 11.96
N ARG A 160 -10.36 8.41 12.31
CA ARG A 160 -8.95 8.69 12.04
C ARG A 160 -8.46 7.83 10.87
N PRO A 161 -8.08 8.44 9.73
CA PRO A 161 -7.65 7.67 8.57
C PRO A 161 -6.32 6.95 8.84
N MET A 162 -6.26 5.69 8.38
CA MET A 162 -5.06 4.86 8.39
C MET A 162 -4.50 4.72 6.98
N TYR A 163 -3.18 4.79 6.85
CA TYR A 163 -2.48 4.69 5.59
C TYR A 163 -1.31 3.71 5.69
N ILE A 164 -1.03 3.04 4.58
CA ILE A 164 0.19 2.26 4.37
C ILE A 164 1.05 3.00 3.35
N ALA A 165 2.32 3.23 3.66
CA ALA A 165 3.24 3.85 2.70
C ALA A 165 3.50 2.89 1.52
N ILE A 166 3.61 3.42 0.31
CA ILE A 166 3.84 2.60 -0.91
C ILE A 166 5.18 1.84 -0.91
N THR A 167 6.08 2.18 0.00
CA THR A 167 7.35 1.50 0.22
C THR A 167 7.23 0.25 1.09
N VAL A 168 6.08 0.00 1.70
CA VAL A 168 5.83 -1.20 2.50
C VAL A 168 5.61 -2.39 1.57
N GLY A 169 6.34 -3.48 1.80
CA GLY A 169 6.18 -4.71 1.03
C GLY A 169 4.85 -5.41 1.31
N LYS A 170 4.31 -6.11 0.30
CA LYS A 170 2.99 -6.78 0.36
C LYS A 170 2.84 -7.75 1.53
N ASP A 171 3.93 -8.40 1.93
CA ASP A 171 3.96 -9.34 3.05
C ASP A 171 3.61 -8.69 4.39
N ASN A 172 3.73 -7.35 4.47
CA ASN A 172 3.44 -6.57 5.67
C ASN A 172 2.07 -5.87 5.62
N TYR A 173 1.19 -6.23 4.69
CA TYR A 173 -0.14 -5.62 4.55
C TYR A 173 -1.17 -6.15 5.55
N ALA A 174 -0.80 -7.08 6.43
CA ALA A 174 -1.70 -7.67 7.43
C ALA A 174 -3.04 -8.16 6.81
N ASN A 175 -3.00 -8.74 5.62
CA ASN A 175 -4.17 -9.20 4.86
C ASN A 175 -5.21 -8.09 4.51
N LEU A 176 -4.82 -6.80 4.60
CA LEU A 176 -5.69 -5.66 4.30
C LEU A 176 -5.55 -5.12 2.87
N GLY A 177 -4.66 -5.70 2.05
CA GLY A 177 -4.33 -5.18 0.73
C GLY A 177 -5.51 -5.03 -0.23
N ASP A 178 -6.56 -5.85 -0.10
CA ASP A 178 -7.77 -5.77 -0.91
C ASP A 178 -8.65 -4.53 -0.57
N TYR A 179 -8.28 -3.74 0.43
CA TYR A 179 -8.99 -2.57 0.92
C TYR A 179 -8.19 -1.26 0.77
N PHE A 180 -7.13 -1.29 -0.01
CA PHE A 180 -6.25 -0.14 -0.21
C PHE A 180 -6.68 0.71 -1.39
N VAL A 181 -6.79 2.01 -1.16
CA VAL A 181 -7.03 3.02 -2.20
C VAL A 181 -5.87 4.00 -2.20
N ARG A 182 -5.18 4.12 -3.34
CA ARG A 182 -4.03 5.01 -3.49
C ARG A 182 -4.44 6.46 -3.59
N GLU A 183 -3.80 7.30 -2.79
CA GLU A 183 -4.01 8.74 -2.76
C GLU A 183 -2.72 9.54 -3.05
N GLY A 184 -1.65 8.84 -3.49
CA GLY A 184 -0.34 9.41 -3.79
C GLY A 184 0.79 8.47 -3.36
N LEU A 185 1.62 8.87 -2.38
CA LEU A 185 2.70 8.05 -1.82
C LEU A 185 2.23 7.17 -0.64
N ALA A 186 0.94 7.04 -0.47
CA ALA A 186 0.34 6.17 0.54
C ALA A 186 -0.99 5.60 0.03
N ASP A 187 -1.27 4.40 0.47
CA ASP A 187 -2.53 3.70 0.24
C ASP A 187 -3.39 3.85 1.50
N ARG A 188 -4.57 4.42 1.36
CA ARG A 188 -5.53 4.56 2.45
C ARG A 188 -6.23 3.22 2.68
N ILE A 189 -6.36 2.81 3.93
CA ILE A 189 -7.21 1.68 4.31
C ILE A 189 -8.66 2.17 4.28
N THR A 190 -9.50 1.48 3.51
CA THR A 190 -10.92 1.82 3.31
C THR A 190 -11.80 0.61 3.60
N PRO A 191 -13.09 0.77 3.84
CA PRO A 191 -14.00 -0.37 3.99
C PRO A 191 -14.39 -1.01 2.64
N PHE A 192 -13.96 -0.45 1.51
CA PHE A 192 -14.32 -0.89 0.17
C PHE A 192 -13.36 -1.96 -0.34
N ASN A 193 -13.88 -3.10 -0.78
CA ASN A 193 -13.06 -4.12 -1.42
C ASN A 193 -12.67 -3.68 -2.84
N THR A 194 -11.44 -3.21 -2.99
CA THR A 194 -10.91 -2.66 -4.24
C THR A 194 -10.69 -3.73 -5.31
N LYS A 195 -10.48 -4.99 -4.92
CA LYS A 195 -10.36 -6.12 -5.82
C LYS A 195 -11.70 -6.42 -6.53
N LYS A 196 -12.81 -6.24 -5.82
CA LYS A 196 -14.16 -6.42 -6.40
C LYS A 196 -14.60 -5.22 -7.24
N SER A 197 -14.31 -4.01 -6.77
CA SER A 197 -14.72 -2.77 -7.43
C SER A 197 -13.81 -2.33 -8.57
N GLY A 198 -12.56 -2.81 -8.63
CA GLY A 198 -11.53 -2.35 -9.55
C GLY A 198 -11.00 -0.93 -9.24
N ARG A 199 -11.49 -0.28 -8.21
CA ARG A 199 -11.12 1.10 -7.83
C ARG A 199 -9.96 1.10 -6.84
N THR A 200 -8.75 1.04 -7.34
CA THR A 200 -7.51 1.01 -6.53
C THR A 200 -6.88 2.38 -6.34
N VAL A 201 -7.38 3.42 -7.01
CA VAL A 201 -6.84 4.78 -6.98
C VAL A 201 -7.97 5.78 -6.82
N ASP A 202 -7.84 6.72 -5.89
CA ASP A 202 -8.65 7.94 -5.84
C ASP A 202 -8.00 8.98 -6.77
N THR A 203 -8.45 9.02 -8.02
CA THR A 203 -7.84 9.86 -9.05
C THR A 203 -7.95 11.34 -8.77
N GLU A 204 -9.04 11.79 -8.14
CA GLU A 204 -9.25 13.21 -7.82
C GLU A 204 -8.28 13.64 -6.71
N LYS A 205 -8.24 12.89 -5.64
CA LYS A 205 -7.39 13.21 -4.48
C LYS A 205 -5.90 13.05 -4.80
N MET A 206 -5.55 11.98 -5.52
CA MET A 206 -4.18 11.78 -5.97
C MET A 206 -3.73 12.90 -6.92
N TYR A 207 -4.62 13.35 -7.82
CA TYR A 207 -4.35 14.47 -8.72
C TYR A 207 -4.10 15.77 -7.94
N ASP A 208 -4.98 16.11 -6.99
CA ASP A 208 -4.80 17.30 -6.15
C ASP A 208 -3.50 17.25 -5.34
N ASN A 209 -3.20 16.09 -4.75
CA ASN A 209 -1.96 15.90 -4.00
C ASN A 209 -0.72 16.10 -4.89
N MET A 210 -0.67 15.48 -6.06
CA MET A 210 0.50 15.52 -6.93
C MET A 210 0.68 16.85 -7.64
N MET A 211 -0.41 17.52 -8.02
CA MET A 211 -0.35 18.80 -8.72
C MET A 211 -0.11 19.99 -7.78
N ASN A 212 -0.74 19.98 -6.60
CA ASN A 212 -0.86 21.18 -5.76
C ASN A 212 -0.14 21.07 -4.42
N ARG A 213 0.02 19.85 -3.85
CA ARG A 213 0.51 19.68 -2.48
C ARG A 213 1.90 19.10 -2.37
N PHE A 214 2.28 18.21 -3.30
CA PHE A 214 3.60 17.59 -3.28
C PHE A 214 4.68 18.61 -3.65
N ARG A 215 5.84 18.47 -3.00
CA ARG A 215 7.04 19.25 -3.28
C ARG A 215 8.14 18.30 -3.76
N TYR A 216 8.82 18.69 -4.80
CA TYR A 216 9.78 17.82 -5.50
C TYR A 216 11.25 18.22 -5.22
N GLY A 217 11.47 19.07 -4.21
CA GLY A 217 12.78 19.31 -3.61
C GLY A 217 13.84 19.94 -4.52
N GLY A 218 13.43 20.66 -5.58
CA GLY A 218 14.39 21.30 -6.50
C GLY A 218 15.03 20.33 -7.49
N LEU A 219 14.39 19.21 -7.80
CA LEU A 219 14.83 18.23 -8.80
C LEU A 219 14.90 18.80 -10.22
N ASP A 220 14.29 19.94 -10.47
CA ASP A 220 14.37 20.73 -11.69
C ASP A 220 15.73 21.45 -11.88
N ASN A 221 16.58 21.47 -10.86
CA ASN A 221 17.92 22.03 -10.94
C ASN A 221 18.91 21.00 -11.55
N PRO A 222 19.45 21.24 -12.76
CA PRO A 222 20.34 20.28 -13.44
C PRO A 222 21.68 20.05 -12.73
N ASN A 223 22.05 20.92 -11.78
CA ASN A 223 23.27 20.76 -10.97
C ASN A 223 23.06 19.89 -9.74
N PHE A 224 21.87 19.37 -9.54
CA PHE A 224 21.56 18.52 -8.40
C PHE A 224 22.06 17.09 -8.63
N TYR A 225 22.99 16.63 -7.80
CA TYR A 225 23.43 15.24 -7.83
C TYR A 225 22.49 14.38 -6.99
N LEU A 226 22.03 13.29 -7.59
CA LEU A 226 21.23 12.27 -6.91
C LEU A 226 22.07 10.99 -6.76
N ASP A 227 22.26 10.55 -5.52
CA ASP A 227 22.78 9.21 -5.29
C ASP A 227 21.75 8.13 -5.69
N GLU A 228 22.17 6.87 -5.69
CA GLU A 228 21.31 5.75 -6.10
C GLU A 228 20.06 5.63 -5.23
N THR A 229 20.16 5.82 -3.92
CA THR A 229 19.04 5.70 -2.98
C THR A 229 18.00 6.78 -3.22
N VAL A 230 18.47 8.04 -3.36
CA VAL A 230 17.58 9.17 -3.66
C VAL A 230 16.96 9.03 -5.05
N SER A 231 17.73 8.57 -6.05
CA SER A 231 17.21 8.30 -7.39
C SER A 231 16.07 7.27 -7.39
N ARG A 232 16.20 6.19 -6.61
CA ARG A 232 15.14 5.19 -6.43
C ARG A 232 13.86 5.81 -5.86
N MET A 233 13.98 6.71 -4.88
CA MET A 233 12.84 7.44 -4.33
C MET A 233 12.20 8.35 -5.38
N CYS A 234 13.00 9.06 -6.17
CA CYS A 234 12.52 9.92 -7.26
C CYS A 234 11.81 9.10 -8.35
N TYR A 235 12.33 7.93 -8.71
CA TYR A 235 11.63 7.00 -9.62
C TYR A 235 10.28 6.54 -9.09
N THR A 236 10.13 6.43 -7.79
CA THR A 236 8.82 6.12 -7.18
C THR A 236 7.81 7.23 -7.48
N HIS A 237 8.21 8.50 -7.42
CA HIS A 237 7.33 9.61 -7.81
C HIS A 237 6.96 9.53 -9.29
N ARG A 238 7.91 9.25 -10.19
CA ARG A 238 7.60 9.11 -11.63
C ARG A 238 6.61 7.97 -11.90
N ARG A 239 6.78 6.82 -11.23
CA ARG A 239 5.79 5.72 -11.31
C ARG A 239 4.39 6.16 -10.87
N MET A 240 4.29 7.00 -9.84
CA MET A 240 2.98 7.51 -9.40
C MET A 240 2.35 8.44 -10.44
N PHE A 241 3.15 9.28 -11.11
CA PHE A 241 2.67 10.08 -12.25
C PHE A 241 2.15 9.18 -13.38
N ALA A 242 2.92 8.16 -13.75
CA ALA A 242 2.54 7.21 -14.80
C ALA A 242 1.24 6.47 -14.46
N GLN A 243 1.13 5.96 -13.23
CA GLN A 243 -0.07 5.25 -12.76
C GLN A 243 -1.31 6.14 -12.79
N LEU A 244 -1.21 7.36 -12.25
CA LEU A 244 -2.33 8.28 -12.24
C LEU A 244 -2.71 8.74 -13.66
N ALA A 245 -1.73 9.03 -14.52
CA ALA A 245 -1.99 9.41 -15.89
C ALA A 245 -2.73 8.30 -16.66
N THR A 246 -2.28 7.05 -16.53
CA THR A 246 -2.93 5.88 -17.12
C THR A 246 -4.37 5.74 -16.63
N GLN A 247 -4.60 5.90 -15.33
CA GLN A 247 -5.95 5.80 -14.76
C GLN A 247 -6.86 6.95 -15.23
N LEU A 248 -6.35 8.18 -15.29
CA LEU A 248 -7.10 9.33 -15.82
C LEU A 248 -7.49 9.14 -17.29
N MET A 249 -6.60 8.57 -18.11
CA MET A 249 -6.92 8.22 -19.50
C MET A 249 -8.02 7.16 -19.56
N ALA A 250 -7.96 6.12 -18.72
CA ALA A 250 -9.00 5.09 -18.65
C ALA A 250 -10.37 5.65 -18.20
N GLU A 251 -10.37 6.70 -17.38
CA GLU A 251 -11.59 7.42 -16.95
C GLU A 251 -12.07 8.48 -17.96
N GLY A 252 -11.39 8.66 -19.10
CA GLY A 252 -11.71 9.70 -20.08
C GLY A 252 -11.36 11.13 -19.67
N LYS A 253 -10.58 11.30 -18.59
CA LYS A 253 -10.15 12.61 -18.05
C LYS A 253 -8.88 13.10 -18.75
N THR A 254 -8.91 13.16 -20.08
CA THR A 254 -7.76 13.45 -20.95
C THR A 254 -7.07 14.77 -20.62
N ASP A 255 -7.82 15.84 -20.32
CA ASP A 255 -7.24 17.14 -19.97
C ASP A 255 -6.41 17.08 -18.67
N LYS A 256 -6.89 16.33 -17.68
CA LYS A 256 -6.15 16.13 -16.44
C LYS A 256 -4.90 15.28 -16.66
N ALA A 257 -4.99 14.22 -17.46
CA ALA A 257 -3.87 13.39 -17.83
C ALA A 257 -2.79 14.22 -18.55
N ASN A 258 -3.17 15.05 -19.50
CA ASN A 258 -2.28 15.95 -20.23
C ASN A 258 -1.52 16.90 -19.28
N LYS A 259 -2.24 17.61 -18.40
CA LYS A 259 -1.60 18.50 -17.41
C LYS A 259 -0.66 17.74 -16.48
N LEU A 260 -1.04 16.53 -16.10
CA LEU A 260 -0.25 15.68 -15.19
C LEU A 260 1.07 15.23 -15.80
N VAL A 261 1.09 14.78 -17.06
CA VAL A 261 2.33 14.34 -17.70
C VAL A 261 3.30 15.51 -17.96
N HIS A 262 2.79 16.69 -18.30
CA HIS A 262 3.62 17.90 -18.37
C HIS A 262 4.21 18.26 -17.00
N LYS A 263 3.43 18.13 -15.92
CA LYS A 263 3.95 18.34 -14.56
C LYS A 263 5.01 17.31 -14.18
N ALA A 264 4.87 16.07 -14.62
CA ALA A 264 5.87 15.02 -14.38
C ALA A 264 7.23 15.39 -15.00
N GLU A 265 7.25 15.85 -16.25
CA GLU A 265 8.47 16.27 -16.94
C GLU A 265 9.12 17.50 -16.30
N GLN A 266 8.31 18.45 -15.83
CA GLN A 266 8.83 19.64 -15.13
C GLN A 266 9.40 19.30 -13.74
N ALA A 267 8.73 18.46 -12.99
CA ALA A 267 9.11 18.12 -11.62
C ALA A 267 10.24 17.10 -11.53
N LEU A 268 10.37 16.25 -12.53
CA LEU A 268 11.32 15.12 -12.59
C LEU A 268 12.01 15.08 -13.96
N PRO A 269 12.73 16.15 -14.35
CA PRO A 269 13.29 16.26 -15.69
C PRO A 269 14.36 15.18 -15.94
N PRO A 270 14.52 14.70 -17.19
CA PRO A 270 15.48 13.65 -17.52
C PRO A 270 16.94 14.07 -17.33
N THR A 271 17.23 15.37 -17.29
CA THR A 271 18.56 15.91 -16.98
C THR A 271 19.03 15.61 -15.57
N THR A 272 18.11 15.53 -14.61
CA THR A 272 18.41 15.22 -13.20
C THR A 272 18.06 13.78 -12.87
N LEU A 273 16.96 13.28 -13.41
CA LEU A 273 16.48 11.92 -13.21
C LEU A 273 16.28 11.25 -14.58
N PRO A 274 17.27 10.53 -15.14
CA PRO A 274 17.17 9.90 -16.45
C PRO A 274 15.95 9.01 -16.61
N HIS A 275 15.46 8.86 -17.84
CA HIS A 275 14.41 7.91 -18.12
C HIS A 275 14.92 6.48 -17.88
N SER A 276 14.09 5.67 -17.22
CA SER A 276 14.42 4.28 -16.94
C SER A 276 13.16 3.42 -16.89
N PHE A 277 13.34 2.14 -17.19
CA PHE A 277 12.25 1.16 -17.08
C PHE A 277 11.69 1.08 -15.65
N ALA A 278 12.58 0.94 -14.66
CA ALA A 278 12.21 0.87 -13.25
C ALA A 278 11.51 2.15 -12.76
N GLY A 279 11.73 3.27 -13.41
CA GLY A 279 11.09 4.57 -13.13
C GLY A 279 9.68 4.72 -13.72
N GLY A 280 9.15 3.73 -14.44
CA GLY A 280 7.83 3.83 -15.09
C GLY A 280 7.81 4.74 -16.31
N SER A 281 8.98 4.99 -16.93
CA SER A 281 9.08 5.89 -18.07
C SER A 281 8.30 5.39 -19.28
N LEU A 282 8.25 4.09 -19.53
CA LEU A 282 7.48 3.53 -20.66
C LEU A 282 5.96 3.71 -20.49
N ASP A 283 5.46 3.69 -19.27
CA ASP A 283 4.04 3.95 -19.03
C ASP A 283 3.70 5.42 -19.28
N LEU A 284 4.58 6.35 -18.89
CA LEU A 284 4.45 7.77 -19.27
C LEU A 284 4.52 7.96 -20.79
N ALA A 285 5.49 7.32 -21.47
CA ALA A 285 5.62 7.38 -22.92
C ALA A 285 4.34 6.91 -23.63
N ARG A 286 3.73 5.83 -23.14
CA ARG A 286 2.43 5.33 -23.66
C ARG A 286 1.32 6.36 -23.50
N VAL A 287 1.24 7.04 -22.37
CA VAL A 287 0.24 8.11 -22.17
C VAL A 287 0.50 9.27 -23.15
N TRP A 288 1.75 9.69 -23.35
CA TRP A 288 2.09 10.71 -24.35
C TRP A 288 1.65 10.33 -25.76
N ALA A 289 1.87 9.07 -26.16
CA ALA A 289 1.39 8.55 -27.47
C ALA A 289 -0.15 8.62 -27.58
N GLN A 290 -0.86 8.25 -26.51
CA GLN A 290 -2.33 8.31 -26.46
C GLN A 290 -2.87 9.73 -26.50
N LEU A 291 -2.13 10.70 -25.96
CA LEU A 291 -2.43 12.13 -26.03
C LEU A 291 -2.08 12.76 -27.41
N GLY A 292 -1.46 11.98 -28.30
CA GLY A 292 -1.11 12.42 -29.67
C GLY A 292 0.28 12.99 -29.80
N ASP A 293 1.05 13.16 -28.73
CA ASP A 293 2.45 13.62 -28.78
C ASP A 293 3.40 12.44 -28.94
N LYS A 294 3.47 11.95 -30.17
CA LYS A 294 4.35 10.83 -30.57
C LYS A 294 5.83 11.16 -30.38
N LYS A 295 6.22 12.41 -30.62
CA LYS A 295 7.61 12.85 -30.48
C LYS A 295 8.09 12.77 -29.03
N GLN A 296 7.25 13.21 -28.08
CA GLN A 296 7.58 13.11 -26.66
C GLN A 296 7.58 11.65 -26.19
N SER A 297 6.65 10.85 -26.67
CA SER A 297 6.64 9.40 -26.40
C SER A 297 7.95 8.73 -26.82
N GLU A 298 8.43 9.02 -28.04
CA GLU A 298 9.70 8.50 -28.55
C GLU A 298 10.90 8.99 -27.73
N ALA A 299 10.95 10.28 -27.41
CA ALA A 299 12.03 10.88 -26.61
C ALA A 299 12.18 10.23 -25.23
N ILE A 300 11.10 9.73 -24.67
CA ILE A 300 11.09 9.00 -23.39
C ILE A 300 11.45 7.52 -23.58
N ALA A 301 10.90 6.85 -24.58
CA ALA A 301 11.06 5.41 -24.75
C ALA A 301 12.43 5.00 -25.34
N LEU A 302 13.00 5.83 -26.23
CA LEU A 302 14.25 5.51 -26.93
C LEU A 302 15.44 5.31 -25.98
N PRO A 303 15.73 6.19 -24.99
CA PRO A 303 16.81 5.97 -24.04
C PRO A 303 16.65 4.68 -23.22
N VAL A 304 15.41 4.30 -22.90
CA VAL A 304 15.12 3.05 -22.18
C VAL A 304 15.44 1.84 -23.06
N ALA A 305 15.05 1.91 -24.34
CA ALA A 305 15.35 0.86 -25.31
C ALA A 305 16.85 0.71 -25.55
N GLN A 306 17.57 1.83 -25.70
CA GLN A 306 19.02 1.84 -25.90
C GLN A 306 19.75 1.20 -24.72
N THR A 307 19.43 1.61 -23.51
CA THR A 307 20.00 1.01 -22.28
C THR A 307 19.73 -0.50 -22.22
N ALA A 308 18.50 -0.93 -22.53
CA ALA A 308 18.17 -2.35 -22.55
C ALA A 308 18.95 -3.12 -23.61
N CYS A 309 19.15 -2.54 -24.80
CA CYS A 309 19.93 -3.13 -25.88
C CYS A 309 21.39 -3.32 -25.47
N GLU A 310 22.05 -2.28 -24.93
CA GLU A 310 23.42 -2.33 -24.43
C GLU A 310 23.64 -3.44 -23.39
N TYR A 311 22.70 -3.60 -22.44
CA TYR A 311 22.77 -4.68 -21.45
C TYR A 311 22.57 -6.05 -22.08
N VAL A 312 21.64 -6.21 -22.99
CA VAL A 312 21.43 -7.50 -23.71
C VAL A 312 22.68 -7.86 -24.50
N GLU A 313 23.27 -6.94 -25.28
CA GLU A 313 24.50 -7.16 -25.99
C GLU A 313 25.65 -7.56 -25.05
N TRP A 314 25.75 -6.90 -23.91
CA TRP A 314 26.76 -7.23 -22.91
C TRP A 314 26.57 -8.65 -22.35
N TYR A 315 25.35 -9.05 -21.96
CA TYR A 315 25.07 -10.40 -21.50
C TYR A 315 25.36 -11.44 -22.56
N MET A 316 24.96 -11.19 -23.83
CA MET A 316 25.21 -12.10 -24.94
C MET A 316 26.68 -12.22 -25.31
N SER A 317 27.52 -11.28 -24.90
CA SER A 317 28.99 -11.36 -25.08
C SER A 317 29.68 -12.25 -24.05
N MET A 318 28.96 -12.68 -22.99
CA MET A 318 29.52 -13.54 -21.94
C MET A 318 29.71 -14.98 -22.42
N PRO A 319 30.71 -15.71 -21.87
CA PRO A 319 30.77 -17.17 -22.04
C PRO A 319 29.53 -17.86 -21.47
N ASP A 320 29.06 -18.93 -22.10
CA ASP A 320 27.83 -19.65 -21.76
C ASP A 320 27.71 -19.97 -20.25
N ARG A 321 28.83 -20.36 -19.63
CA ARG A 321 28.89 -20.65 -18.19
C ARG A 321 28.53 -19.44 -17.31
N MET A 322 28.84 -18.25 -17.75
CA MET A 322 28.51 -17.01 -17.03
C MET A 322 27.09 -16.58 -17.36
N LEU A 323 26.70 -16.63 -18.61
CA LEU A 323 25.36 -16.28 -19.07
C LEU A 323 24.26 -17.08 -18.32
N VAL A 324 24.47 -18.38 -18.11
CA VAL A 324 23.52 -19.23 -17.35
C VAL A 324 23.30 -18.71 -15.91
N ARG A 325 24.29 -18.08 -15.30
CA ARG A 325 24.16 -17.52 -13.95
C ARG A 325 23.38 -16.21 -13.93
N GLU A 326 23.49 -15.44 -15.01
CA GLU A 326 22.89 -14.11 -15.19
C GLU A 326 21.62 -14.17 -16.07
N GLU A 327 21.09 -15.36 -16.31
CA GLU A 327 19.93 -15.57 -17.21
C GLU A 327 18.73 -14.70 -16.82
N GLN A 328 18.42 -14.61 -15.53
CA GLN A 328 17.30 -13.83 -15.05
C GLN A 328 17.45 -12.32 -15.37
N ASP A 329 18.65 -11.78 -15.18
CA ASP A 329 18.91 -10.38 -15.48
C ASP A 329 18.93 -10.13 -16.99
N CYS A 330 19.49 -11.03 -17.78
CA CYS A 330 19.41 -10.96 -19.24
C CYS A 330 17.95 -10.96 -19.72
N MET A 331 17.13 -11.88 -19.23
CA MET A 331 15.70 -11.95 -19.54
C MET A 331 14.94 -10.68 -19.09
N TYR A 332 15.33 -10.06 -17.99
CA TYR A 332 14.76 -8.80 -17.55
C TYR A 332 15.02 -7.67 -18.55
N TYR A 333 16.23 -7.55 -19.10
CA TYR A 333 16.54 -6.55 -20.12
C TYR A 333 15.91 -6.86 -21.48
N LEU A 334 15.81 -8.12 -21.86
CA LEU A 334 15.04 -8.54 -23.06
C LEU A 334 13.55 -8.15 -22.93
N TYR A 335 12.98 -8.32 -21.76
CA TYR A 335 11.60 -7.87 -21.48
C TYR A 335 11.50 -6.33 -21.59
N GLN A 336 12.44 -5.57 -21.05
CA GLN A 336 12.46 -4.11 -21.19
C GLN A 336 12.53 -3.68 -22.67
N LEU A 337 13.39 -4.34 -23.45
CA LEU A 337 13.54 -4.05 -24.88
C LEU A 337 12.23 -4.33 -25.63
N HIS A 338 11.59 -5.47 -25.36
CA HIS A 338 10.29 -5.81 -25.94
C HIS A 338 9.23 -4.75 -25.57
N ARG A 339 9.11 -4.35 -24.32
CA ARG A 339 8.16 -3.33 -23.88
C ARG A 339 8.44 -1.96 -24.49
N SER A 340 9.72 -1.61 -24.69
CA SER A 340 10.12 -0.38 -25.35
C SER A 340 9.73 -0.37 -26.83
N ALA A 341 9.91 -1.51 -27.52
CA ALA A 341 9.50 -1.67 -28.91
C ALA A 341 8.00 -1.51 -29.10
N GLU A 342 7.18 -2.07 -28.21
CA GLU A 342 5.73 -1.86 -28.23
C GLU A 342 5.33 -0.37 -28.16
N VAL A 343 6.00 0.40 -27.28
CA VAL A 343 5.73 1.83 -27.12
C VAL A 343 6.19 2.62 -28.34
N LEU A 344 7.39 2.35 -28.86
CA LEU A 344 7.92 2.99 -30.06
C LEU A 344 7.06 2.69 -31.31
N GLN A 345 6.59 1.46 -31.46
CA GLN A 345 5.66 1.09 -32.52
C GLN A 345 4.34 1.87 -32.40
N ALA A 346 3.78 1.96 -31.20
CA ALA A 346 2.55 2.75 -30.96
C ALA A 346 2.76 4.25 -31.26
N ALA A 347 3.97 4.78 -31.06
CA ALA A 347 4.36 6.12 -31.44
C ALA A 347 4.58 6.28 -32.97
N GLY A 348 4.70 5.17 -33.69
CA GLY A 348 4.96 5.17 -35.14
C GLY A 348 6.42 5.48 -35.50
N SER A 349 7.33 5.14 -34.59
CA SER A 349 8.79 5.38 -34.75
C SER A 349 9.52 4.13 -35.24
N VAL A 350 8.85 2.99 -35.37
CA VAL A 350 9.36 1.71 -35.88
C VAL A 350 8.33 1.09 -36.82
#